data_ce90a6c30274b4e2b11748ce1db24226
#
_entry.id   ce90a6c30274b4e2b11748ce1db24226
#
_cell.length_a   1.000
_cell.length_b   1.000
_cell.length_c   1.000
_cell.angle_alpha   90.00
_cell.angle_beta   90.00
_cell.angle_gamma   90.00
#
_symmetry.space_group_name_H-M   'P 1'
#
loop_
_entity.id
_entity.type
_entity.pdbx_description
1 polymer ?
#
loop_
_entity_poly.entity_id
_entity_poly.type
_entity_poly.pdbx_seq_one_letter_code
_entity_poly.pdbx_strand_id
1 'polypeptide(L)'
;MANIKSAIKRIQVAERNRLRNKSYKSAVRTLIKKYFTAVENYASNPTEELKIEVKQLMSKAYSKIDKAVKCGVLHKNNGSRKKARLVRFYRKIGSEASLF
;
A
#
# COMPACT_ATOMS: atom_id res chain seq x y z
N MET A 1 -4.64 -16.21 -40.09
CA MET A 1 -3.22 -16.11 -39.68
C MET A 1 -2.96 -14.87 -38.80
N ALA A 2 -3.34 -13.66 -39.27
CA ALA A 2 -3.16 -12.44 -38.48
C ALA A 2 -3.91 -12.48 -37.12
N ASN A 3 -5.11 -13.08 -37.10
CA ASN A 3 -5.92 -13.19 -35.90
C ASN A 3 -5.28 -14.07 -34.81
N ILE A 4 -4.55 -15.10 -35.21
CA ILE A 4 -3.86 -16.00 -34.26
C ILE A 4 -2.72 -15.27 -33.56
N LYS A 5 -1.91 -14.54 -34.34
CA LYS A 5 -0.79 -13.74 -33.80
C LYS A 5 -1.30 -12.65 -32.85
N SER A 6 -2.39 -11.97 -33.20
CA SER A 6 -3.05 -10.98 -32.37
C SER A 6 -3.54 -11.59 -31.06
N ALA A 7 -4.16 -12.77 -31.14
CA ALA A 7 -4.68 -13.46 -29.95
C ALA A 7 -3.53 -13.86 -29.00
N ILE A 8 -2.44 -14.39 -29.54
CA ILE A 8 -1.25 -14.76 -28.74
C ILE A 8 -0.68 -13.53 -28.06
N LYS A 9 -0.55 -12.41 -28.77
CA LYS A 9 -0.04 -11.16 -28.21
C LYS A 9 -0.94 -10.64 -27.08
N ARG A 10 -2.26 -10.70 -27.25
CA ARG A 10 -3.22 -10.32 -26.20
C ARG A 10 -3.05 -11.15 -24.95
N ILE A 11 -2.88 -12.46 -25.10
CA ILE A 11 -2.67 -13.39 -23.98
C ILE A 11 -1.38 -13.02 -23.24
N GLN A 12 -0.29 -12.77 -23.97
CA GLN A 12 1.00 -12.39 -23.38
C GLN A 12 0.91 -11.06 -22.62
N VAL A 13 0.24 -10.06 -23.18
CA VAL A 13 0.05 -8.75 -22.55
C VAL A 13 -0.82 -8.89 -21.30
N ALA A 14 -1.90 -9.66 -21.39
CA ALA A 14 -2.79 -9.89 -20.24
C ALA A 14 -2.06 -10.60 -19.10
N GLU A 15 -1.24 -11.59 -19.40
CA GLU A 15 -0.45 -12.32 -18.40
C GLU A 15 0.57 -11.39 -17.73
N ARG A 16 1.28 -10.57 -18.48
CA ARG A 16 2.23 -9.60 -17.96
C ARG A 16 1.54 -8.58 -17.05
N ASN A 17 0.36 -8.09 -17.46
CA ASN A 17 -0.41 -7.14 -16.67
C ASN A 17 -0.90 -7.79 -15.38
N ARG A 18 -1.35 -9.04 -15.43
CA ARG A 18 -1.80 -9.79 -14.28
C ARG A 18 -0.67 -9.95 -13.24
N LEU A 19 0.52 -10.29 -13.69
CA LEU A 19 1.70 -10.45 -12.83
C LEU A 19 2.10 -9.10 -12.20
N ARG A 20 2.09 -8.03 -12.99
CA ARG A 20 2.36 -6.69 -12.49
C ARG A 20 1.35 -6.26 -11.44
N ASN A 21 0.06 -6.48 -11.70
CA ASN A 21 -1.01 -6.13 -10.77
C ASN A 21 -0.87 -6.90 -9.46
N LYS A 22 -0.57 -8.18 -9.53
CA LYS A 22 -0.33 -9.03 -8.37
C LYS A 22 0.85 -8.52 -7.54
N SER A 23 1.93 -8.14 -8.21
CA SER A 23 3.13 -7.58 -7.57
C SER A 23 2.81 -6.29 -6.82
N TYR A 24 2.07 -5.35 -7.42
CA TYR A 24 1.68 -4.10 -6.78
C TYR A 24 0.78 -4.35 -5.57
N LYS A 25 -0.23 -5.20 -5.72
CA LYS A 25 -1.15 -5.52 -4.61
C LYS A 25 -0.41 -6.16 -3.45
N SER A 26 0.51 -7.08 -3.72
CA SER A 26 1.33 -7.73 -2.72
C SER A 26 2.22 -6.73 -1.98
N ALA A 27 2.87 -5.83 -2.71
CA ALA A 27 3.74 -4.80 -2.13
C ALA A 27 2.95 -3.84 -1.23
N VAL A 28 1.77 -3.40 -1.68
CA VAL A 28 0.89 -2.53 -0.88
C VAL A 28 0.48 -3.24 0.42
N ARG A 29 0.06 -4.49 0.32
CA ARG A 29 -0.35 -5.28 1.48
C ARG A 29 0.79 -5.44 2.49
N THR A 30 2.00 -5.73 2.01
CA THR A 30 3.18 -5.88 2.85
C THR A 30 3.52 -4.58 3.58
N LEU A 31 3.49 -3.44 2.88
CA LEU A 31 3.77 -2.14 3.48
C LEU A 31 2.72 -1.76 4.52
N ILE A 32 1.45 -2.04 4.26
CA ILE A 32 0.37 -1.78 5.21
C ILE A 32 0.55 -2.61 6.48
N LYS A 33 0.90 -3.87 6.35
CA LYS A 33 1.17 -4.74 7.52
C LYS A 33 2.35 -4.23 8.34
N LYS A 34 3.43 -3.84 7.69
CA LYS A 34 4.61 -3.27 8.36
C LYS A 34 4.25 -1.98 9.09
N TYR A 35 3.44 -1.15 8.46
CA TYR A 35 2.96 0.10 9.07
C TYR A 35 2.14 -0.17 10.32
N PHE A 36 1.18 -1.09 10.27
CA PHE A 36 0.36 -1.44 11.42
C PHE A 36 1.21 -1.96 12.58
N THR A 37 2.17 -2.84 12.29
CA THR A 37 3.09 -3.36 13.30
C THR A 37 3.91 -2.23 13.94
N ALA A 38 4.41 -1.31 13.12
CA ALA A 38 5.19 -0.17 13.62
C ALA A 38 4.36 0.75 14.52
N VAL A 39 3.09 0.99 14.15
CA VAL A 39 2.20 1.83 14.97
C VAL A 39 1.90 1.15 16.30
N GLU A 40 1.66 -0.16 16.31
CA GLU A 40 1.44 -0.91 17.54
C GLU A 40 2.67 -0.88 18.45
N ASN A 41 3.86 -1.05 17.88
CA ASN A 41 5.12 -0.95 18.63
C ASN A 41 5.31 0.44 19.22
N TYR A 42 4.99 1.47 18.46
CA TYR A 42 5.06 2.86 18.91
C TYR A 42 4.08 3.10 20.09
N ALA A 43 2.87 2.57 19.99
CA ALA A 43 1.86 2.71 21.05
C ALA A 43 2.31 2.02 22.33
N SER A 44 2.97 0.87 22.23
CA SER A 44 3.46 0.11 23.39
C SER A 44 4.69 0.74 24.02
N ASN A 45 5.57 1.34 23.20
CA ASN A 45 6.81 1.93 23.65
C ASN A 45 7.08 3.23 22.88
N PRO A 46 6.45 4.34 23.26
CA PRO A 46 6.57 5.59 22.51
C PRO A 46 7.97 6.17 22.59
N THR A 47 8.71 6.04 21.52
CA THR A 47 10.05 6.62 21.37
C THR A 47 10.08 7.45 20.08
N GLU A 48 11.02 8.39 20.04
CA GLU A 48 11.21 9.23 18.85
C GLU A 48 11.62 8.40 17.63
N GLU A 49 12.43 7.38 17.84
CA GLU A 49 12.88 6.47 16.77
C GLU A 49 11.69 5.73 16.15
N LEU A 50 10.79 5.19 16.97
CA LEU A 50 9.60 4.50 16.48
C LEU A 50 8.63 5.45 15.78
N LYS A 51 8.54 6.69 16.24
CA LYS A 51 7.72 7.71 15.59
C LYS A 51 8.23 8.01 14.18
N ILE A 52 9.54 8.14 14.02
CA ILE A 52 10.18 8.36 12.72
C ILE A 52 9.92 7.17 11.79
N GLU A 53 10.07 5.95 12.31
CA GLU A 53 9.81 4.72 11.55
C GLU A 53 8.36 4.67 11.05
N VAL A 54 7.39 5.00 11.89
CA VAL A 54 5.97 5.04 11.53
C VAL A 54 5.75 6.03 10.39
N LYS A 55 6.31 7.22 10.48
CA LYS A 55 6.18 8.24 9.44
C LYS A 55 6.80 7.80 8.12
N GLN A 56 7.96 7.16 8.17
CA GLN A 56 8.62 6.64 6.97
C GLN A 56 7.79 5.55 6.30
N LEU A 57 7.24 4.63 7.08
CA LEU A 57 6.40 3.55 6.55
C LEU A 57 5.10 4.08 5.98
N MET A 58 4.50 5.10 6.62
CA MET A 58 3.32 5.77 6.09
C MET A 58 3.61 6.39 4.72
N SER A 59 4.72 7.10 4.59
CA SER A 59 5.13 7.71 3.32
C SER A 59 5.35 6.67 2.24
N LYS A 60 6.02 5.57 2.57
CA LYS A 60 6.24 4.47 1.63
C LYS A 60 4.93 3.82 1.19
N ALA A 61 4.03 3.57 2.13
CA ALA A 61 2.72 2.98 1.84
C ALA A 61 1.90 3.92 0.94
N TYR A 62 1.85 5.21 1.24
CA TYR A 62 1.15 6.21 0.43
C TYR A 62 1.71 6.24 -0.99
N SER A 63 3.03 6.30 -1.12
CA SER A 63 3.70 6.31 -2.42
C SER A 63 3.32 5.07 -3.25
N LYS A 64 3.33 3.91 -2.63
CA LYS A 64 3.00 2.65 -3.33
C LYS A 64 1.52 2.59 -3.72
N ILE A 65 0.64 3.05 -2.85
CA ILE A 65 -0.80 3.14 -3.14
C ILE A 65 -1.03 4.09 -4.32
N ASP A 66 -0.40 5.25 -4.32
CA ASP A 66 -0.55 6.23 -5.39
C ASP A 66 -0.04 5.69 -6.73
N LYS A 67 1.08 4.98 -6.72
CA LYS A 67 1.62 4.33 -7.92
C LYS A 67 0.67 3.25 -8.43
N ALA A 68 0.08 2.47 -7.54
CA ALA A 68 -0.87 1.43 -7.90
C ALA A 68 -2.13 2.03 -8.53
N VAL A 69 -2.61 3.16 -8.03
CA VAL A 69 -3.74 3.89 -8.62
C VAL A 69 -3.36 4.44 -9.99
N LYS A 70 -2.18 5.05 -10.10
CA LYS A 70 -1.70 5.63 -11.37
C LYS A 70 -1.55 4.56 -12.45
N CYS A 71 -1.11 3.36 -12.09
CA CYS A 71 -0.96 2.23 -13.03
C CYS A 71 -2.26 1.49 -13.30
N GLY A 72 -3.37 1.90 -12.69
CA GLY A 72 -4.67 1.24 -12.88
C GLY A 72 -4.84 -0.07 -12.14
N VAL A 73 -3.92 -0.42 -11.24
CA VAL A 73 -4.02 -1.64 -10.41
C VAL A 73 -5.11 -1.49 -9.36
N LEU A 74 -5.22 -0.30 -8.78
CA LEU A 74 -6.26 0.03 -7.81
C LEU A 74 -7.11 1.18 -8.36
N HIS A 75 -8.41 1.12 -8.11
CA HIS A 75 -9.28 2.26 -8.38
C HIS A 75 -8.97 3.38 -7.38
N LYS A 76 -9.14 4.65 -7.81
CA LYS A 76 -8.84 5.82 -6.96
C LYS A 76 -9.60 5.78 -5.63
N ASN A 77 -10.84 5.30 -5.62
CA ASN A 77 -11.64 5.19 -4.40
C ASN A 77 -11.04 4.17 -3.43
N ASN A 78 -10.54 3.06 -3.95
CA ASN A 78 -9.83 2.04 -3.16
C ASN A 78 -8.55 2.61 -2.54
N GLY A 79 -7.78 3.36 -3.34
CA GLY A 79 -6.57 4.04 -2.86
C GLY A 79 -6.89 5.00 -1.73
N SER A 80 -7.92 5.83 -1.89
CA SER A 80 -8.35 6.80 -0.88
C SER A 80 -8.79 6.11 0.41
N ARG A 81 -9.53 5.00 0.31
CA ARG A 81 -9.97 4.22 1.48
C ARG A 81 -8.78 3.64 2.23
N LYS A 82 -7.79 3.10 1.51
CA LYS A 82 -6.58 2.54 2.13
C LYS A 82 -5.79 3.62 2.86
N LYS A 83 -5.61 4.79 2.25
CA LYS A 83 -4.93 5.92 2.89
C LYS A 83 -5.67 6.40 4.14
N ALA A 84 -6.99 6.54 4.05
CA ALA A 84 -7.82 6.95 5.18
C ALA A 84 -7.73 5.96 6.33
N ARG A 85 -7.68 4.66 6.03
CA ARG A 85 -7.54 3.61 7.05
C ARG A 85 -6.20 3.72 7.78
N LEU A 86 -5.12 4.02 7.07
CA LEU A 86 -3.80 4.21 7.68
C LEU A 86 -3.82 5.38 8.67
N VAL A 87 -4.41 6.50 8.28
CA VAL A 87 -4.50 7.69 9.14
C VAL A 87 -5.38 7.41 10.36
N ARG A 88 -6.51 6.76 10.17
CA ARG A 88 -7.41 6.42 11.29
C ARG A 88 -6.73 5.51 12.30
N PHE A 89 -6.01 4.52 11.83
CA PHE A 89 -5.28 3.59 12.70
C PHE A 89 -4.24 4.34 13.53
N TYR A 90 -3.49 5.23 12.90
CA TYR A 90 -2.50 6.06 13.58
C TYR A 90 -3.16 6.95 14.65
N ARG A 91 -4.25 7.61 14.32
CA ARG A 91 -4.96 8.48 15.24
C ARG A 91 -5.53 7.72 16.42
N LYS A 92 -6.08 6.53 16.17
CA LYS A 92 -6.70 5.72 17.22
C LYS A 92 -5.65 5.23 18.22
N ILE A 93 -4.57 4.61 17.72
CA ILE A 93 -3.55 3.99 18.57
C ILE A 93 -2.54 5.02 19.08
N GLY A 94 -2.11 5.93 18.21
CA GLY A 94 -1.17 6.98 18.55
C GLY A 94 -1.72 7.97 19.58
N SER A 95 -3.01 8.27 19.50
CA SER A 95 -3.69 9.13 20.46
C SER A 95 -3.77 8.46 21.85
N GLU A 96 -3.94 7.14 21.91
CA GLU A 96 -3.89 6.37 23.15
C GLU A 96 -2.50 6.44 23.80
N ALA A 97 -1.46 6.59 23.00
CA ALA A 97 -0.10 6.78 23.49
C ALA A 97 0.15 8.17 24.05
N SER A 98 -0.80 9.08 23.92
CA SER A 98 -0.84 10.46 24.46
C SER A 98 0.37 11.32 24.14
N LEU A 99 0.95 11.15 22.98
CA LEU A 99 2.18 11.83 22.61
C LEU A 99 2.02 12.74 21.40
N PHE A 100 0.82 13.13 21.15
CA PHE A 100 0.49 14.02 20.05
C PHE A 100 -0.17 15.27 20.57
#